data_256a64703dbdeb35a2e75413ab94ec23
#
_entry.id   256a64703dbdeb35a2e75413ab94ec23
#
_cell.length_a   1.000
_cell.length_b   1.000
_cell.length_c   1.000
_cell.angle_alpha   90.00
_cell.angle_beta   90.00
_cell.angle_gamma   90.00
#
_symmetry.space_group_name_H-M   'P 1'
#
loop_
_entity.id
_entity.type
_entity.pdbx_description
1 polymer ?
#
loop_
_entity_poly.entity_id
_entity_poly.type
_entity_poly.pdbx_seq_one_letter_code
_entity_poly.pdbx_strand_id
1 'polypeptide(L)'
;MAGVLVCPQPEAVNAGKIMLDQGGNAIDAAIATAFAQGVADPIMTSVGGNGTMQVYHAESGQHIVIDFYGKAPLSATPDMWTDKVIGRLRADFWELEGHINQVGYLAVTTPGTVLALHEVSQRYGKLPWNELLQPAIELAAKGFIVPAELSETMSRPDKDGLSGVATIMQAVPAAKKVFTTNGTPLQTGDLFQMKDYSETLKIIAKQGPDAIYKGGEIGQTIIDDFKKNGGLLTEKDFESYQLSIYDPVRGNYRGYEICGNGPPGSGMQIIETLNILEDLNLQNVPFGSPEYSYMMAMAQRAGFVDRDKYLGDPDFQDVPVEQLISKEHANGWAERIRNEEIFDVQGTAIPESKETTTVSAMDSDGNAMAITHTLGSPCSGVVVEGLGFIFNNSMHVFQPYTGHPNSLAPGKSRTTGMSPTIVLQDNKPVFVTSAPGAVKILTGNLNAIVNFIDYGMTSTEAVSAPRIHSEGVWVDVETRLYYQVHDYLEEKGLQTLKSEKSYDPFFSLVHAVSRDPETNVLSGGADPRGRGGWIEVQ
;
A
#
# COMPACT_ATOMS: atom_id res chain seq x y z
N MET A 1 -2.83 -27.00 -3.58
CA MET A 1 -1.42 -26.84 -3.20
C MET A 1 -1.35 -26.32 -1.79
N ALA A 2 -0.43 -26.81 -0.96
CA ALA A 2 -0.23 -26.26 0.38
C ALA A 2 0.32 -24.84 0.29
N GLY A 3 -0.29 -23.93 1.02
CA GLY A 3 0.09 -22.52 0.99
C GLY A 3 -0.59 -21.71 2.08
N VAL A 4 -0.07 -20.51 2.35
CA VAL A 4 -0.62 -19.56 3.30
C VAL A 4 -0.81 -18.21 2.64
N LEU A 5 -1.92 -17.56 2.94
CA LEU A 5 -2.28 -16.25 2.41
C LEU A 5 -2.92 -15.41 3.53
N VAL A 6 -2.55 -14.14 3.57
CA VAL A 6 -3.06 -13.17 4.55
C VAL A 6 -3.44 -11.87 3.84
N CYS A 7 -4.61 -11.32 4.17
CA CYS A 7 -5.04 -9.99 3.72
C CYS A 7 -6.05 -9.37 4.70
N PRO A 8 -6.34 -8.04 4.59
CA PRO A 8 -7.29 -7.36 5.48
C PRO A 8 -8.75 -7.80 5.37
N GLN A 9 -9.18 -8.38 4.23
CA GLN A 9 -10.58 -8.69 3.95
C GLN A 9 -10.82 -10.20 3.97
N PRO A 10 -11.54 -10.75 4.96
CA PRO A 10 -11.84 -12.19 5.04
C PRO A 10 -12.55 -12.76 3.80
N GLU A 11 -13.42 -11.97 3.16
CA GLU A 11 -14.12 -12.35 1.94
C GLU A 11 -13.13 -12.58 0.78
N ALA A 12 -12.08 -11.77 0.70
CA ALA A 12 -11.05 -11.89 -0.32
C ALA A 12 -10.06 -13.04 -0.04
N VAL A 13 -9.79 -13.36 1.23
CA VAL A 13 -8.98 -14.54 1.62
C VAL A 13 -9.55 -15.82 1.01
N ASN A 14 -10.89 -15.94 0.97
CA ASN A 14 -11.56 -17.11 0.39
C ASN A 14 -11.29 -17.26 -1.12
N ALA A 15 -11.11 -16.16 -1.85
CA ALA A 15 -10.73 -16.22 -3.27
C ALA A 15 -9.37 -16.89 -3.47
N GLY A 16 -8.39 -16.51 -2.65
CA GLY A 16 -7.05 -17.14 -2.66
C GLY A 16 -7.11 -18.62 -2.29
N LYS A 17 -7.93 -18.98 -1.28
CA LYS A 17 -8.15 -20.38 -0.91
C LYS A 17 -8.64 -21.22 -2.08
N ILE A 18 -9.64 -20.73 -2.79
CA ILE A 18 -10.21 -21.43 -3.96
C ILE A 18 -9.10 -21.73 -4.98
N MET A 19 -8.20 -20.78 -5.24
CA MET A 19 -7.10 -21.01 -6.19
C MET A 19 -6.12 -22.08 -5.69
N LEU A 20 -5.73 -22.05 -4.40
CA LEU A 20 -4.87 -23.08 -3.82
C LEU A 20 -5.53 -24.47 -3.85
N ASP A 21 -6.83 -24.57 -3.52
CA ASP A 21 -7.60 -25.83 -3.59
C ASP A 21 -7.67 -26.40 -5.02
N GLN A 22 -7.69 -25.54 -6.04
CA GLN A 22 -7.67 -25.92 -7.44
C GLN A 22 -6.28 -26.27 -8.00
N GLY A 23 -5.23 -26.22 -7.15
CA GLY A 23 -3.87 -26.54 -7.53
C GLY A 23 -3.05 -25.37 -8.06
N GLY A 24 -3.56 -24.14 -7.96
CA GLY A 24 -2.84 -22.91 -8.19
C GLY A 24 -1.71 -22.71 -7.18
N ASN A 25 -0.76 -21.83 -7.49
CA ASN A 25 0.35 -21.47 -6.62
C ASN A 25 0.03 -20.22 -5.76
N ALA A 26 0.96 -19.78 -4.92
CA ALA A 26 0.82 -18.56 -4.10
C ALA A 26 0.54 -17.31 -4.94
N ILE A 27 1.03 -17.27 -6.19
CA ILE A 27 0.86 -16.15 -7.11
C ILE A 27 -0.58 -16.10 -7.63
N ASP A 28 -1.14 -17.24 -8.07
CA ASP A 28 -2.55 -17.34 -8.46
C ASP A 28 -3.48 -16.94 -7.32
N ALA A 29 -3.18 -17.43 -6.10
CA ALA A 29 -3.95 -17.10 -4.91
C ALA A 29 -3.92 -15.60 -4.60
N ALA A 30 -2.77 -14.97 -4.68
CA ALA A 30 -2.63 -13.53 -4.43
C ALA A 30 -3.35 -12.69 -5.49
N ILE A 31 -3.30 -13.07 -6.77
CA ILE A 31 -4.00 -12.38 -7.87
C ILE A 31 -5.53 -12.45 -7.66
N ALA A 32 -6.07 -13.64 -7.41
CA ALA A 32 -7.49 -13.82 -7.18
C ALA A 32 -7.97 -13.03 -5.95
N THR A 33 -7.17 -13.02 -4.88
CA THR A 33 -7.43 -12.22 -3.69
C THR A 33 -7.43 -10.72 -4.02
N ALA A 34 -6.47 -10.22 -4.80
CA ALA A 34 -6.41 -8.81 -5.19
C ALA A 34 -7.65 -8.36 -5.97
N PHE A 35 -8.18 -9.17 -6.89
CA PHE A 35 -9.45 -8.87 -7.56
C PHE A 35 -10.64 -8.90 -6.60
N ALA A 36 -10.69 -9.88 -5.70
CA ALA A 36 -11.77 -9.99 -4.72
C ALA A 36 -11.76 -8.84 -3.70
N GLN A 37 -10.58 -8.29 -3.37
CA GLN A 37 -10.44 -7.09 -2.55
C GLN A 37 -11.12 -5.87 -3.17
N GLY A 38 -11.04 -5.71 -4.51
CA GLY A 38 -11.75 -4.64 -5.22
C GLY A 38 -13.27 -4.71 -5.13
N VAL A 39 -13.81 -5.84 -4.70
CA VAL A 39 -15.24 -6.03 -4.42
C VAL A 39 -15.53 -5.92 -2.91
N ALA A 40 -14.73 -6.61 -2.08
CA ALA A 40 -14.93 -6.70 -0.64
C ALA A 40 -14.64 -5.37 0.09
N ASP A 41 -13.77 -4.54 -0.50
CA ASP A 41 -13.40 -3.22 0.04
C ASP A 41 -13.12 -2.22 -1.09
N PRO A 42 -14.16 -1.83 -1.84
CA PRO A 42 -14.04 -1.07 -3.08
C PRO A 42 -13.55 0.38 -2.90
N ILE A 43 -13.42 0.84 -1.66
CA ILE A 43 -12.87 2.15 -1.33
C ILE A 43 -11.35 2.08 -1.24
N MET A 44 -10.80 0.91 -0.87
CA MET A 44 -9.37 0.71 -0.72
C MET A 44 -8.67 0.40 -2.04
N THR A 45 -9.33 -0.38 -2.92
CA THR A 45 -8.77 -0.79 -4.21
C THR A 45 -9.84 -1.16 -5.23
N SER A 46 -9.48 -1.17 -6.50
CA SER A 46 -10.29 -1.67 -7.63
C SER A 46 -9.41 -1.85 -8.87
N VAL A 47 -10.00 -2.24 -9.99
CA VAL A 47 -9.32 -2.22 -11.31
C VAL A 47 -8.95 -0.81 -11.79
N GLY A 48 -9.54 0.24 -11.21
CA GLY A 48 -9.18 1.65 -11.42
C GLY A 48 -8.04 2.14 -10.53
N GLY A 49 -7.35 1.22 -9.84
CA GLY A 49 -6.29 1.49 -8.88
C GLY A 49 -4.88 1.36 -9.42
N ASN A 50 -3.93 1.40 -8.49
CA ASN A 50 -2.50 1.31 -8.73
C ASN A 50 -1.77 0.69 -7.53
N GLY A 51 -0.47 0.38 -7.68
CA GLY A 51 0.28 -0.24 -6.59
C GLY A 51 1.67 -0.72 -6.98
N THR A 52 2.18 -1.64 -6.18
CA THR A 52 3.45 -2.32 -6.38
C THR A 52 3.39 -3.73 -5.83
N MET A 53 4.15 -4.65 -6.40
CA MET A 53 4.26 -6.01 -5.91
C MET A 53 5.67 -6.56 -6.05
N GLN A 54 6.00 -7.51 -5.19
CA GLN A 54 7.16 -8.38 -5.34
C GLN A 54 6.73 -9.81 -5.58
N VAL A 55 7.42 -10.49 -6.46
CA VAL A 55 7.19 -11.89 -6.80
C VAL A 55 8.50 -12.65 -6.74
N TYR A 56 8.56 -13.67 -5.91
CA TYR A 56 9.62 -14.67 -5.92
C TYR A 56 9.05 -15.98 -6.49
N HIS A 57 9.57 -16.40 -7.64
CA HIS A 57 9.17 -17.64 -8.31
C HIS A 57 10.23 -18.72 -8.11
N ALA A 58 9.92 -19.72 -7.29
CA ALA A 58 10.87 -20.70 -6.80
C ALA A 58 11.48 -21.56 -7.93
N GLU A 59 10.67 -22.01 -8.91
CA GLU A 59 11.11 -22.87 -10.01
C GLU A 59 12.19 -22.20 -10.88
N SER A 60 12.00 -20.93 -11.21
CA SER A 60 12.97 -20.17 -12.03
C SER A 60 14.04 -19.46 -11.22
N GLY A 61 13.86 -19.32 -9.91
CA GLY A 61 14.70 -18.50 -9.04
C GLY A 61 14.60 -17.00 -9.30
N GLN A 62 13.62 -16.57 -10.11
CA GLN A 62 13.42 -15.14 -10.40
C GLN A 62 12.77 -14.45 -9.21
N HIS A 63 13.30 -13.26 -8.89
CA HIS A 63 12.72 -12.37 -7.91
C HIS A 63 12.62 -10.97 -8.52
N ILE A 64 11.40 -10.50 -8.77
CA ILE A 64 11.13 -9.24 -9.44
C ILE A 64 10.20 -8.35 -8.62
N VAL A 65 10.34 -7.04 -8.86
CA VAL A 65 9.36 -6.02 -8.49
C VAL A 65 8.59 -5.62 -9.74
N ILE A 66 7.29 -5.42 -9.59
CA ILE A 66 6.44 -4.82 -10.61
C ILE A 66 5.75 -3.62 -10.00
N ASP A 67 6.15 -2.43 -10.45
CA ASP A 67 5.46 -1.20 -10.13
C ASP A 67 4.41 -0.89 -11.18
N PHE A 68 3.19 -0.75 -10.70
CA PHE A 68 2.02 -0.35 -11.48
C PHE A 68 1.39 0.91 -10.89
N TYR A 69 2.26 1.86 -10.50
CA TYR A 69 1.82 3.14 -9.96
C TYR A 69 0.97 3.90 -10.95
N GLY A 70 0.04 4.68 -10.42
CA GLY A 70 -0.73 5.61 -11.23
C GLY A 70 0.16 6.70 -11.82
N LYS A 71 0.11 6.88 -13.13
CA LYS A 71 0.87 7.93 -13.82
C LYS A 71 -0.01 9.16 -14.02
N ALA A 72 0.53 10.35 -13.71
CA ALA A 72 -0.16 11.61 -13.97
C ALA A 72 -0.56 11.70 -15.44
N PRO A 73 -1.77 12.16 -15.76
CA PRO A 73 -2.21 12.30 -17.16
C PRO A 73 -1.23 13.12 -17.99
N LEU A 74 -1.04 12.74 -19.25
CA LEU A 74 -0.13 13.44 -20.17
C LEU A 74 -0.56 14.87 -20.47
N SER A 75 -1.82 15.20 -20.21
CA SER A 75 -2.38 16.56 -20.33
C SER A 75 -2.19 17.42 -19.07
N ALA A 76 -1.68 16.86 -17.96
CA ALA A 76 -1.37 17.61 -16.76
C ALA A 76 -0.18 18.57 -17.00
N THR A 77 -0.19 19.72 -16.31
CA THR A 77 0.96 20.65 -16.32
C THR A 77 1.52 20.85 -14.92
N PRO A 78 2.83 21.08 -14.76
CA PRO A 78 3.47 21.18 -13.46
C PRO A 78 2.90 22.26 -12.53
N ASP A 79 2.31 23.28 -13.11
CA ASP A 79 1.81 24.49 -12.45
C ASP A 79 0.27 24.58 -12.38
N MET A 80 -0.45 23.57 -12.87
CA MET A 80 -1.93 23.60 -13.02
C MET A 80 -2.69 23.86 -11.72
N TRP A 81 -2.06 23.70 -10.57
CA TRP A 81 -2.67 23.87 -9.25
C TRP A 81 -2.03 24.94 -8.38
N THR A 82 -0.96 25.58 -8.84
CA THR A 82 -0.17 26.52 -8.03
C THR A 82 -1.03 27.68 -7.46
N ASP A 83 -1.98 28.17 -8.23
CA ASP A 83 -2.91 29.22 -7.83
C ASP A 83 -4.13 28.73 -7.02
N LYS A 84 -4.25 27.42 -6.81
CA LYS A 84 -5.36 26.77 -6.09
C LYS A 84 -5.00 26.34 -4.68
N VAL A 85 -3.74 26.47 -4.27
CA VAL A 85 -3.27 26.00 -2.97
C VAL A 85 -3.88 26.83 -1.84
N ILE A 86 -4.57 26.15 -0.91
CA ILE A 86 -5.08 26.71 0.35
C ILE A 86 -4.02 26.54 1.46
N GLY A 87 -3.45 25.35 1.58
CA GLY A 87 -2.47 25.03 2.63
C GLY A 87 -1.81 23.67 2.45
N ARG A 88 -0.82 23.43 3.29
CA ARG A 88 -0.14 22.13 3.39
C ARG A 88 -0.79 21.33 4.52
N LEU A 89 -1.29 20.13 4.23
CA LEU A 89 -1.91 19.25 5.22
C LEU A 89 -0.86 18.45 5.99
N ARG A 90 0.16 17.94 5.28
CA ARG A 90 1.33 17.22 5.81
C ARG A 90 2.38 17.11 4.71
N ALA A 91 3.52 16.45 4.97
CA ALA A 91 4.66 16.42 4.06
C ALA A 91 4.29 16.16 2.58
N ASP A 92 3.44 15.18 2.32
CA ASP A 92 3.08 14.74 0.96
C ASP A 92 1.69 15.20 0.49
N PHE A 93 0.89 15.92 1.31
CA PHE A 93 -0.47 16.33 0.94
C PHE A 93 -0.69 17.84 1.00
N TRP A 94 -1.51 18.31 0.07
CA TRP A 94 -1.88 19.71 -0.09
C TRP A 94 -3.39 19.86 -0.21
N GLU A 95 -3.93 20.82 0.52
CA GLU A 95 -5.31 21.24 0.37
C GLU A 95 -5.41 22.25 -0.77
N LEU A 96 -6.23 21.91 -1.77
CA LEU A 96 -6.52 22.79 -2.90
C LEU A 96 -7.96 23.26 -2.86
N GLU A 97 -8.23 24.44 -3.43
CA GLU A 97 -9.57 25.00 -3.57
C GLU A 97 -10.51 23.98 -4.22
N GLY A 98 -11.65 23.70 -3.57
CA GLY A 98 -12.62 22.72 -4.02
C GLY A 98 -12.17 21.27 -3.96
N HIS A 99 -11.05 20.97 -3.29
CA HIS A 99 -10.49 19.62 -3.16
C HIS A 99 -10.28 18.91 -4.51
N ILE A 100 -9.99 19.66 -5.56
CA ILE A 100 -9.92 19.17 -6.96
C ILE A 100 -8.84 18.11 -7.21
N ASN A 101 -7.81 18.06 -6.36
CA ASN A 101 -6.79 17.02 -6.37
C ASN A 101 -7.19 15.75 -5.62
N GLN A 102 -8.27 15.79 -4.82
CA GLN A 102 -8.74 14.69 -4.00
C GLN A 102 -10.00 14.02 -4.59
N VAL A 103 -10.94 14.81 -5.11
CA VAL A 103 -12.29 14.37 -5.49
C VAL A 103 -12.58 14.72 -6.94
N GLY A 104 -13.17 13.77 -7.65
CA GLY A 104 -13.59 13.95 -9.04
C GLY A 104 -12.50 13.60 -10.07
N TYR A 105 -12.79 13.96 -11.30
CA TYR A 105 -12.06 13.51 -12.49
C TYR A 105 -10.63 14.06 -12.60
N LEU A 106 -10.34 15.23 -12.00
CA LEU A 106 -8.98 15.82 -11.99
C LEU A 106 -8.03 15.14 -11.00
N ALA A 107 -8.57 14.35 -10.06
CA ALA A 107 -7.79 13.63 -9.06
C ALA A 107 -7.20 12.30 -9.58
N VAL A 108 -7.66 11.83 -10.76
CA VAL A 108 -7.39 10.47 -11.24
C VAL A 108 -6.09 10.40 -12.04
N THR A 109 -5.26 9.41 -11.72
CA THR A 109 -4.10 9.00 -12.54
C THR A 109 -4.44 7.78 -13.38
N THR A 110 -3.67 7.53 -14.45
CA THR A 110 -3.84 6.33 -15.27
C THR A 110 -3.65 5.07 -14.41
N PRO A 111 -4.64 4.18 -14.31
CA PRO A 111 -4.56 2.99 -13.48
C PRO A 111 -3.66 1.91 -14.10
N GLY A 112 -3.03 1.06 -13.27
CA GLY A 112 -2.15 -0.01 -13.72
C GLY A 112 -2.54 -1.42 -13.27
N THR A 113 -3.54 -1.57 -12.39
CA THR A 113 -3.84 -2.82 -11.67
C THR A 113 -4.06 -4.01 -12.60
N VAL A 114 -4.92 -3.88 -13.61
CA VAL A 114 -5.26 -5.01 -14.50
C VAL A 114 -4.06 -5.47 -15.32
N LEU A 115 -3.28 -4.53 -15.84
CA LEU A 115 -2.09 -4.84 -16.63
C LEU A 115 -1.06 -5.61 -15.79
N ALA A 116 -0.82 -5.16 -14.56
CA ALA A 116 0.16 -5.78 -13.66
C ALA A 116 -0.24 -7.20 -13.22
N LEU A 117 -1.49 -7.38 -12.79
CA LEU A 117 -1.98 -8.70 -12.35
C LEU A 117 -1.99 -9.70 -13.53
N HIS A 118 -2.33 -9.24 -14.73
CA HIS A 118 -2.27 -10.08 -15.93
C HIS A 118 -0.82 -10.45 -16.26
N GLU A 119 0.11 -9.50 -16.27
CA GLU A 119 1.53 -9.76 -16.56
C GLU A 119 2.12 -10.82 -15.64
N VAL A 120 1.84 -10.73 -14.33
CA VAL A 120 2.30 -11.71 -13.36
C VAL A 120 1.66 -13.08 -13.56
N SER A 121 0.35 -13.12 -13.87
CA SER A 121 -0.34 -14.38 -14.14
C SER A 121 0.25 -15.11 -15.34
N GLN A 122 0.60 -14.38 -16.41
CA GLN A 122 1.18 -14.95 -17.61
C GLN A 122 2.62 -15.46 -17.41
N ARG A 123 3.39 -14.81 -16.51
CA ARG A 123 4.78 -15.22 -16.25
C ARG A 123 4.88 -16.38 -15.29
N TYR A 124 4.06 -16.41 -14.23
CA TYR A 124 4.29 -17.23 -13.06
C TYR A 124 3.05 -17.94 -12.52
N GLY A 125 1.87 -17.68 -13.09
CA GLY A 125 0.63 -18.35 -12.73
C GLY A 125 0.58 -19.78 -13.26
N LYS A 126 -0.10 -20.67 -12.53
CA LYS A 126 -0.40 -22.03 -12.93
C LYS A 126 -1.82 -22.17 -13.49
N LEU A 127 -2.74 -21.31 -13.03
CA LEU A 127 -4.15 -21.35 -13.44
C LEU A 127 -4.44 -20.40 -14.60
N PRO A 128 -5.44 -20.70 -15.44
CA PRO A 128 -5.89 -19.80 -16.50
C PRO A 128 -6.36 -18.45 -15.96
N TRP A 129 -6.02 -17.35 -16.64
CA TRP A 129 -6.39 -15.99 -16.26
C TRP A 129 -7.87 -15.81 -15.90
N ASN A 130 -8.77 -16.34 -16.72
CA ASN A 130 -10.19 -16.22 -16.51
C ASN A 130 -10.68 -16.91 -15.22
N GLU A 131 -9.99 -17.94 -14.74
CA GLU A 131 -10.34 -18.62 -13.49
C GLU A 131 -9.94 -17.79 -12.27
N LEU A 132 -8.85 -17.01 -12.36
CA LEU A 132 -8.41 -16.13 -11.27
C LEU A 132 -9.42 -15.03 -10.93
N LEU A 133 -10.26 -14.62 -11.88
CA LEU A 133 -11.27 -13.59 -11.69
C LEU A 133 -12.63 -14.14 -11.22
N GLN A 134 -12.89 -15.44 -11.35
CA GLN A 134 -14.21 -16.02 -11.05
C GLN A 134 -14.68 -15.74 -9.61
N PRO A 135 -13.85 -15.88 -8.56
CA PRO A 135 -14.29 -15.57 -7.20
C PRO A 135 -14.76 -14.12 -7.03
N ALA A 136 -14.04 -13.17 -7.64
CA ALA A 136 -14.39 -11.74 -7.59
C ALA A 136 -15.69 -11.45 -8.38
N ILE A 137 -15.85 -12.07 -9.57
CA ILE A 137 -17.07 -11.98 -10.39
C ILE A 137 -18.28 -12.46 -9.60
N GLU A 138 -18.17 -13.61 -8.95
CA GLU A 138 -19.25 -14.18 -8.14
C GLU A 138 -19.55 -13.34 -6.90
N LEU A 139 -18.52 -12.86 -6.20
CA LEU A 139 -18.68 -12.00 -5.04
C LEU A 139 -19.40 -10.69 -5.40
N ALA A 140 -19.02 -10.06 -6.53
CA ALA A 140 -19.67 -8.85 -7.01
C ALA A 140 -21.13 -9.07 -7.42
N ALA A 141 -21.43 -10.22 -8.08
CA ALA A 141 -22.77 -10.57 -8.53
C ALA A 141 -23.72 -10.95 -7.38
N LYS A 142 -23.26 -11.83 -6.47
CA LYS A 142 -24.04 -12.32 -5.33
C LYS A 142 -24.12 -11.30 -4.20
N GLY A 143 -23.06 -10.52 -4.04
CA GLY A 143 -22.88 -9.58 -2.94
C GLY A 143 -22.47 -10.25 -1.63
N PHE A 144 -22.25 -9.41 -0.64
CA PHE A 144 -21.93 -9.78 0.74
C PHE A 144 -22.60 -8.85 1.74
N ILE A 145 -22.63 -9.25 2.98
CA ILE A 145 -23.19 -8.42 4.07
C ILE A 145 -22.14 -7.39 4.50
N VAL A 146 -22.49 -6.11 4.44
CA VAL A 146 -21.63 -4.99 4.83
C VAL A 146 -21.17 -5.15 6.27
N PRO A 147 -19.87 -5.30 6.54
CA PRO A 147 -19.34 -5.34 7.90
C PRO A 147 -19.27 -3.94 8.53
N ALA A 148 -19.10 -3.89 9.85
CA ALA A 148 -19.09 -2.63 10.60
C ALA A 148 -17.99 -1.66 10.13
N GLU A 149 -16.78 -2.16 9.88
CA GLU A 149 -15.64 -1.34 9.47
C GLU A 149 -15.85 -0.68 8.10
N LEU A 150 -16.46 -1.41 7.15
CA LEU A 150 -16.78 -0.84 5.84
C LEU A 150 -17.87 0.23 5.97
N SER A 151 -18.91 -0.02 6.76
CA SER A 151 -19.96 0.97 7.06
C SER A 151 -19.40 2.22 7.75
N GLU A 152 -18.52 2.05 8.74
CA GLU A 152 -17.82 3.14 9.42
C GLU A 152 -16.98 3.94 8.43
N THR A 153 -16.23 3.26 7.57
CA THR A 153 -15.41 3.90 6.53
C THR A 153 -16.27 4.70 5.56
N MET A 154 -17.37 4.13 5.06
CA MET A 154 -18.27 4.81 4.13
C MET A 154 -18.99 6.02 4.74
N SER A 155 -19.11 6.06 6.06
CA SER A 155 -19.79 7.13 6.80
C SER A 155 -18.83 8.22 7.30
N ARG A 156 -17.52 8.13 7.02
CA ARG A 156 -16.54 9.11 7.50
C ARG A 156 -16.82 10.52 6.95
N PRO A 157 -16.95 11.53 7.84
CA PRO A 157 -17.12 12.92 7.44
C PRO A 157 -15.81 13.56 6.99
N ASP A 158 -15.91 14.73 6.40
CA ASP A 158 -14.76 15.58 6.10
C ASP A 158 -14.03 15.95 7.39
N LYS A 159 -12.70 15.96 7.33
CA LYS A 159 -11.86 16.26 8.50
C LYS A 159 -10.50 16.79 8.07
N ASP A 160 -10.01 17.85 8.76
CA ASP A 160 -8.65 18.36 8.65
C ASP A 160 -8.20 18.65 7.20
N GLY A 161 -9.08 19.25 6.38
CA GLY A 161 -8.81 19.57 4.97
C GLY A 161 -8.88 18.36 4.02
N LEU A 162 -9.26 17.19 4.53
CA LEU A 162 -9.48 15.97 3.74
C LEU A 162 -10.98 15.72 3.56
N SER A 163 -11.39 15.41 2.33
CA SER A 163 -12.75 14.99 2.04
C SER A 163 -13.03 13.61 2.63
N GLY A 164 -14.12 13.51 3.39
CA GLY A 164 -14.57 12.23 3.95
C GLY A 164 -15.21 11.34 2.90
N VAL A 165 -15.22 10.04 3.13
CA VAL A 165 -15.81 9.06 2.20
C VAL A 165 -17.28 9.35 1.93
N ALA A 166 -18.03 9.80 2.94
CA ALA A 166 -19.45 10.16 2.78
C ALA A 166 -19.66 11.29 1.76
N THR A 167 -18.77 12.27 1.71
CA THR A 167 -18.77 13.35 0.72
C THR A 167 -18.34 12.83 -0.65
N ILE A 168 -17.25 12.09 -0.71
CA ILE A 168 -16.68 11.53 -1.93
C ILE A 168 -17.68 10.64 -2.67
N MET A 169 -18.39 9.75 -1.95
CA MET A 169 -19.40 8.84 -2.56
C MET A 169 -20.62 9.57 -3.13
N GLN A 170 -20.79 10.85 -2.85
CA GLN A 170 -21.85 11.69 -3.38
C GLN A 170 -21.38 12.64 -4.50
N ALA A 171 -20.08 12.73 -4.75
CA ALA A 171 -19.49 13.64 -5.72
C ALA A 171 -19.92 13.35 -7.16
N VAL A 172 -20.13 12.08 -7.50
CA VAL A 172 -20.53 11.63 -8.84
C VAL A 172 -21.83 10.83 -8.73
N PRO A 173 -22.86 11.09 -9.60
CA PRO A 173 -24.14 10.38 -9.54
C PRO A 173 -24.05 8.86 -9.61
N ALA A 174 -23.14 8.32 -10.42
CA ALA A 174 -22.91 6.88 -10.54
C ALA A 174 -22.36 6.29 -9.24
N ALA A 175 -21.43 6.97 -8.55
CA ALA A 175 -20.94 6.53 -7.24
C ALA A 175 -22.06 6.51 -6.19
N LYS A 176 -22.86 7.56 -6.14
CA LYS A 176 -24.04 7.63 -5.26
C LYS A 176 -24.99 6.45 -5.48
N LYS A 177 -25.24 6.07 -6.74
CA LYS A 177 -26.10 4.93 -7.09
C LYS A 177 -25.54 3.60 -6.57
N VAL A 178 -24.22 3.42 -6.62
CA VAL A 178 -23.55 2.16 -6.21
C VAL A 178 -23.42 2.07 -4.68
N PHE A 179 -23.00 3.16 -4.01
CA PHE A 179 -22.55 3.13 -2.62
C PHE A 179 -23.56 3.71 -1.61
N THR A 180 -24.76 4.05 -2.04
CA THR A 180 -25.81 4.51 -1.12
C THR A 180 -27.14 3.79 -1.36
N THR A 181 -27.91 3.60 -0.28
CA THR A 181 -29.29 3.18 -0.33
C THR A 181 -30.19 4.37 0.03
N ASN A 182 -31.01 4.83 -0.93
CA ASN A 182 -31.85 6.03 -0.76
C ASN A 182 -31.05 7.29 -0.35
N GLY A 183 -29.81 7.41 -0.82
CA GLY A 183 -28.93 8.54 -0.51
C GLY A 183 -28.21 8.47 0.83
N THR A 184 -28.39 7.37 1.59
CA THR A 184 -27.65 7.08 2.83
C THR A 184 -26.51 6.11 2.48
N PRO A 185 -25.26 6.33 2.96
CA PRO A 185 -24.18 5.35 2.84
C PRO A 185 -24.59 3.98 3.32
N LEU A 186 -24.05 2.93 2.72
CA LEU A 186 -24.31 1.54 3.09
C LEU A 186 -24.05 1.30 4.58
N GLN A 187 -25.00 0.65 5.24
CA GLN A 187 -24.97 0.39 6.68
C GLN A 187 -24.58 -1.05 6.98
N THR A 188 -24.04 -1.27 8.18
CA THR A 188 -23.77 -2.63 8.68
C THR A 188 -25.02 -3.51 8.57
N GLY A 189 -24.88 -4.66 7.94
CA GLY A 189 -25.97 -5.61 7.73
C GLY A 189 -26.70 -5.46 6.37
N ASP A 190 -26.44 -4.41 5.61
CA ASP A 190 -26.96 -4.28 4.24
C ASP A 190 -26.35 -5.35 3.33
N LEU A 191 -27.12 -5.81 2.34
CA LEU A 191 -26.58 -6.62 1.25
C LEU A 191 -25.96 -5.67 0.19
N PHE A 192 -24.66 -5.75 0.01
CA PHE A 192 -23.95 -4.96 -1.00
C PHE A 192 -23.64 -5.80 -2.24
N GLN A 193 -24.14 -5.37 -3.39
CA GLN A 193 -23.95 -6.00 -4.69
C GLN A 193 -23.41 -4.99 -5.71
N MET A 194 -22.39 -5.40 -6.48
CA MET A 194 -21.77 -4.58 -7.52
C MET A 194 -21.98 -5.23 -8.90
N LYS A 195 -23.24 -5.28 -9.37
CA LYS A 195 -23.61 -6.03 -10.59
C LYS A 195 -22.89 -5.50 -11.83
N ASP A 196 -22.81 -4.19 -12.01
CA ASP A 196 -22.09 -3.58 -13.14
C ASP A 196 -20.60 -3.93 -13.08
N TYR A 197 -20.01 -3.95 -11.88
CA TYR A 197 -18.61 -4.36 -11.71
C TYR A 197 -18.40 -5.84 -12.01
N SER A 198 -19.35 -6.71 -11.67
CA SER A 198 -19.30 -8.12 -12.07
C SER A 198 -19.25 -8.28 -13.60
N GLU A 199 -20.05 -7.52 -14.35
CA GLU A 199 -20.00 -7.55 -15.83
C GLU A 199 -18.65 -7.02 -16.36
N THR A 200 -18.15 -5.92 -15.79
CA THR A 200 -16.81 -5.40 -16.13
C THR A 200 -15.71 -6.45 -15.89
N LEU A 201 -15.74 -7.16 -14.77
CA LEU A 201 -14.77 -8.22 -14.47
C LEU A 201 -14.88 -9.40 -15.45
N LYS A 202 -16.09 -9.75 -15.93
CA LYS A 202 -16.28 -10.77 -16.97
C LYS A 202 -15.63 -10.38 -18.30
N ILE A 203 -15.74 -9.10 -18.69
CA ILE A 203 -15.09 -8.58 -19.89
C ILE A 203 -13.56 -8.68 -19.72
N ILE A 204 -13.02 -8.25 -18.57
CA ILE A 204 -11.59 -8.33 -18.25
C ILE A 204 -11.12 -9.79 -18.22
N ALA A 205 -11.90 -10.71 -17.65
CA ALA A 205 -11.59 -12.14 -17.63
C ALA A 205 -11.46 -12.74 -19.04
N LYS A 206 -12.29 -12.26 -19.99
CA LYS A 206 -12.32 -12.74 -21.36
C LYS A 206 -11.24 -12.10 -22.25
N GLN A 207 -11.01 -10.79 -22.10
CA GLN A 207 -10.20 -9.98 -23.03
C GLN A 207 -8.81 -9.62 -22.44
N GLY A 208 -8.60 -9.84 -21.14
CA GLY A 208 -7.41 -9.40 -20.44
C GLY A 208 -7.31 -7.86 -20.36
N PRO A 209 -6.08 -7.31 -20.28
CA PRO A 209 -5.85 -5.87 -20.20
C PRO A 209 -6.26 -5.11 -21.47
N ASP A 210 -6.36 -5.77 -22.61
CA ASP A 210 -6.77 -5.13 -23.87
C ASP A 210 -8.19 -4.54 -23.79
N ALA A 211 -9.03 -5.05 -22.87
CA ALA A 211 -10.34 -4.46 -22.58
C ALA A 211 -10.28 -2.99 -22.12
N ILE A 212 -9.17 -2.59 -21.48
CA ILE A 212 -8.96 -1.24 -20.93
C ILE A 212 -7.95 -0.47 -21.77
N TYR A 213 -6.81 -1.10 -22.04
CA TYR A 213 -5.68 -0.43 -22.65
C TYR A 213 -5.64 -0.46 -24.15
N LYS A 214 -5.34 -0.26 -25.06
CA LYS A 214 -5.32 -0.45 -26.53
C LYS A 214 -6.70 -0.29 -27.22
N GLY A 215 -7.49 0.67 -26.74
CA GLY A 215 -8.78 0.98 -27.38
C GLY A 215 -9.90 -0.04 -27.13
N GLY A 216 -9.80 -0.84 -26.07
CA GLY A 216 -10.85 -1.76 -25.66
C GLY A 216 -12.14 -1.07 -25.21
N GLU A 217 -13.24 -1.83 -25.17
CA GLU A 217 -14.57 -1.27 -24.90
C GLU A 217 -14.69 -0.57 -23.54
N ILE A 218 -14.03 -1.10 -22.50
CA ILE A 218 -13.98 -0.45 -21.16
C ILE A 218 -13.16 0.84 -21.26
N GLY A 219 -11.99 0.80 -21.90
CA GLY A 219 -11.13 1.98 -22.07
C GLY A 219 -11.83 3.11 -22.81
N GLN A 220 -12.55 2.80 -23.91
CA GLN A 220 -13.30 3.80 -24.65
C GLN A 220 -14.43 4.41 -23.80
N THR A 221 -15.17 3.61 -23.05
CA THR A 221 -16.22 4.08 -22.14
C THR A 221 -15.65 5.03 -21.07
N ILE A 222 -14.48 4.72 -20.51
CA ILE A 222 -13.78 5.58 -19.55
C ILE A 222 -13.41 6.92 -20.20
N ILE A 223 -12.77 6.90 -21.37
CA ILE A 223 -12.29 8.09 -22.08
C ILE A 223 -13.47 9.02 -22.41
N ASP A 224 -14.56 8.49 -22.91
CA ASP A 224 -15.75 9.28 -23.27
C ASP A 224 -16.36 9.95 -22.03
N ASP A 225 -16.45 9.24 -20.91
CA ASP A 225 -16.95 9.78 -19.65
C ASP A 225 -16.02 10.84 -19.06
N PHE A 226 -14.72 10.61 -19.05
CA PHE A 226 -13.72 11.59 -18.60
C PHE A 226 -13.77 12.87 -19.44
N LYS A 227 -13.82 12.72 -20.76
CA LYS A 227 -13.95 13.87 -21.68
C LYS A 227 -15.22 14.68 -21.43
N LYS A 228 -16.35 14.00 -21.20
CA LYS A 228 -17.64 14.63 -20.91
C LYS A 228 -17.62 15.43 -19.60
N ASN A 229 -16.88 14.93 -18.60
CA ASN A 229 -16.86 15.49 -17.24
C ASN A 229 -15.61 16.33 -16.94
N GLY A 230 -14.80 16.69 -17.96
CA GLY A 230 -13.63 17.57 -17.80
C GLY A 230 -12.43 16.89 -17.13
N GLY A 231 -12.35 15.57 -17.18
CA GLY A 231 -11.20 14.80 -16.70
C GLY A 231 -10.00 14.92 -17.64
N LEU A 232 -8.82 14.52 -17.14
CA LEU A 232 -7.55 14.66 -17.85
C LEU A 232 -7.13 13.41 -18.64
N LEU A 233 -7.69 12.24 -18.31
CA LEU A 233 -7.33 10.98 -18.98
C LEU A 233 -7.82 10.97 -20.43
N THR A 234 -6.93 10.53 -21.32
CA THR A 234 -7.15 10.38 -22.76
C THR A 234 -6.76 8.97 -23.22
N GLU A 235 -7.09 8.62 -24.46
CA GLU A 235 -6.67 7.36 -25.08
C GLU A 235 -5.15 7.17 -25.01
N LYS A 236 -4.39 8.24 -25.24
CA LYS A 236 -2.93 8.22 -25.21
C LYS A 236 -2.36 7.84 -23.83
N ASP A 237 -3.03 8.20 -22.73
CA ASP A 237 -2.61 7.82 -21.39
C ASP A 237 -2.66 6.30 -21.19
N PHE A 238 -3.70 5.65 -21.69
CA PHE A 238 -3.84 4.19 -21.63
C PHE A 238 -2.90 3.47 -22.61
N GLU A 239 -2.77 3.96 -23.84
CA GLU A 239 -1.89 3.35 -24.85
C GLU A 239 -0.41 3.40 -24.49
N SER A 240 0.03 4.49 -23.84
CA SER A 240 1.42 4.70 -23.43
C SER A 240 1.76 4.15 -22.05
N TYR A 241 0.76 3.67 -21.28
CA TYR A 241 1.00 3.16 -19.95
C TYR A 241 1.87 1.89 -19.97
N GLN A 242 2.93 1.92 -19.18
CA GLN A 242 3.87 0.79 -19.04
C GLN A 242 4.13 0.49 -17.57
N LEU A 243 4.29 -0.79 -17.27
CA LEU A 243 4.75 -1.28 -15.98
C LEU A 243 6.25 -1.05 -15.85
N SER A 244 6.72 -0.76 -14.64
CA SER A 244 8.15 -0.81 -14.32
C SER A 244 8.47 -2.17 -13.71
N ILE A 245 9.30 -2.97 -14.39
CA ILE A 245 9.66 -4.33 -13.96
C ILE A 245 11.17 -4.38 -13.79
N TYR A 246 11.63 -4.72 -12.58
CA TYR A 246 13.04 -4.68 -12.23
C TYR A 246 13.37 -5.63 -11.07
N ASP A 247 14.65 -5.88 -10.82
CA ASP A 247 15.13 -6.65 -9.68
C ASP A 247 14.93 -5.85 -8.39
N PRO A 248 14.53 -6.48 -7.26
CA PRO A 248 14.35 -5.77 -6.00
C PRO A 248 15.64 -5.11 -5.53
N VAL A 249 15.51 -3.96 -4.85
CA VAL A 249 16.60 -3.40 -4.06
C VAL A 249 16.90 -4.34 -2.92
N ARG A 250 18.18 -4.66 -2.71
CA ARG A 250 18.63 -5.67 -1.76
C ARG A 250 19.55 -5.09 -0.71
N GLY A 251 19.36 -5.51 0.54
CA GLY A 251 20.24 -5.20 1.65
C GLY A 251 20.42 -6.39 2.57
N ASN A 252 21.48 -6.40 3.35
CA ASN A 252 21.71 -7.43 4.37
C ASN A 252 21.42 -6.86 5.76
N TYR A 253 20.64 -7.59 6.54
CA TYR A 253 20.35 -7.29 7.94
C TYR A 253 20.45 -8.57 8.78
N ARG A 254 21.41 -8.65 9.69
CA ARG A 254 21.61 -9.82 10.56
C ARG A 254 21.75 -11.16 9.82
N GLY A 255 22.29 -11.15 8.61
CA GLY A 255 22.44 -12.35 7.79
C GLY A 255 21.19 -12.71 6.95
N TYR A 256 20.11 -11.98 7.09
CA TYR A 256 18.96 -12.05 6.20
C TYR A 256 19.12 -11.08 5.03
N GLU A 257 18.67 -11.48 3.84
CA GLU A 257 18.58 -10.57 2.70
C GLU A 257 17.19 -9.91 2.70
N ILE A 258 17.17 -8.60 2.79
CA ILE A 258 15.95 -7.79 2.75
C ILE A 258 15.74 -7.30 1.33
N CYS A 259 14.61 -7.67 0.73
CA CYS A 259 14.28 -7.31 -0.64
C CYS A 259 13.10 -6.34 -0.64
N GLY A 260 13.33 -5.11 -1.10
CA GLY A 260 12.34 -4.04 -1.17
C GLY A 260 12.14 -3.50 -2.59
N ASN A 261 11.04 -2.80 -2.83
CA ASN A 261 10.87 -2.04 -4.06
C ASN A 261 11.74 -0.78 -4.05
N GLY A 262 12.14 -0.34 -5.26
CA GLY A 262 12.87 0.91 -5.48
C GLY A 262 11.97 2.14 -5.49
N PRO A 263 12.56 3.34 -5.76
CA PRO A 263 11.81 4.57 -5.92
C PRO A 263 10.83 4.49 -7.12
N PRO A 264 9.69 5.19 -7.07
CA PRO A 264 9.23 6.11 -6.03
C PRO A 264 8.59 5.42 -4.81
N GLY A 265 8.72 4.10 -4.68
CA GLY A 265 8.30 3.32 -3.52
C GLY A 265 9.29 3.40 -2.37
N SER A 266 8.90 2.89 -1.19
CA SER A 266 9.67 3.05 0.06
C SER A 266 10.36 1.78 0.56
N GLY A 267 10.47 0.71 -0.25
CA GLY A 267 11.16 -0.51 0.17
C GLY A 267 12.64 -0.29 0.47
N MET A 268 13.32 0.57 -0.31
CA MET A 268 14.71 0.96 -0.05
C MET A 268 14.90 1.62 1.33
N GLN A 269 13.91 2.39 1.81
CA GLN A 269 13.97 3.03 3.11
C GLN A 269 13.89 2.03 4.28
N ILE A 270 13.22 0.90 4.09
CA ILE A 270 13.26 -0.20 5.08
C ILE A 270 14.70 -0.67 5.24
N ILE A 271 15.41 -0.89 4.13
CA ILE A 271 16.81 -1.34 4.13
C ILE A 271 17.72 -0.29 4.79
N GLU A 272 17.56 0.98 4.41
CA GLU A 272 18.26 2.11 5.01
C GLU A 272 18.08 2.15 6.54
N THR A 273 16.83 2.14 7.00
CA THR A 273 16.49 2.21 8.42
C THR A 273 16.99 0.98 9.18
N LEU A 274 16.89 -0.22 8.62
CA LEU A 274 17.45 -1.44 9.21
C LEU A 274 18.97 -1.35 9.35
N ASN A 275 19.68 -0.78 8.38
CA ASN A 275 21.12 -0.58 8.48
C ASN A 275 21.49 0.37 9.62
N ILE A 276 20.71 1.43 9.85
CA ILE A 276 20.90 2.35 11.00
C ILE A 276 20.66 1.59 12.32
N LEU A 277 19.58 0.81 12.42
CA LEU A 277 19.25 0.03 13.61
C LEU A 277 20.29 -1.07 13.90
N GLU A 278 20.89 -1.64 12.84
CA GLU A 278 21.98 -2.60 12.99
C GLU A 278 23.22 -1.96 13.58
N ASP A 279 23.62 -0.79 13.10
CA ASP A 279 24.76 -0.02 13.62
C ASP A 279 24.51 0.41 15.07
N LEU A 280 23.30 0.83 15.41
CA LEU A 280 22.88 1.14 16.79
C LEU A 280 22.83 -0.09 17.72
N ASN A 281 22.97 -1.30 17.20
CA ASN A 281 22.90 -2.57 17.95
C ASN A 281 21.56 -2.81 18.66
N LEU A 282 20.44 -2.47 18.00
CA LEU A 282 19.09 -2.57 18.54
C LEU A 282 18.78 -3.95 19.15
N GLN A 283 19.26 -5.03 18.56
CA GLN A 283 19.06 -6.42 19.03
C GLN A 283 19.48 -6.67 20.49
N ASN A 284 20.38 -5.83 21.04
CA ASN A 284 20.84 -5.94 22.41
C ASN A 284 20.00 -5.15 23.41
N VAL A 285 18.98 -4.45 22.92
CA VAL A 285 18.08 -3.61 23.72
C VAL A 285 16.75 -4.35 23.92
N PRO A 286 16.22 -4.42 25.14
CA PRO A 286 14.96 -5.12 25.40
C PRO A 286 13.81 -4.52 24.56
N PHE A 287 13.03 -5.40 23.91
CA PHE A 287 11.87 -5.00 23.13
C PHE A 287 10.92 -4.10 23.93
N GLY A 288 10.47 -3.01 23.31
CA GLY A 288 9.50 -2.07 23.88
C GLY A 288 10.03 -1.22 25.03
N SER A 289 11.33 -1.30 25.36
CA SER A 289 11.94 -0.41 26.36
C SER A 289 11.99 1.05 25.87
N PRO A 290 12.20 2.02 26.77
CA PRO A 290 12.40 3.42 26.39
C PRO A 290 13.54 3.62 25.39
N GLU A 291 14.66 2.93 25.58
CA GLU A 291 15.83 2.99 24.70
C GLU A 291 15.53 2.40 23.31
N TYR A 292 14.86 1.22 23.25
CA TYR A 292 14.35 0.64 22.00
C TYR A 292 13.51 1.67 21.25
N SER A 293 12.58 2.31 21.96
CA SER A 293 11.63 3.26 21.39
C SER A 293 12.31 4.50 20.82
N TYR A 294 13.35 4.98 21.49
CA TYR A 294 14.19 6.09 21.03
C TYR A 294 14.95 5.72 19.74
N MET A 295 15.62 4.57 19.73
CA MET A 295 16.37 4.11 18.57
C MET A 295 15.45 3.91 17.35
N MET A 296 14.29 3.27 17.54
CA MET A 296 13.30 3.08 16.49
C MET A 296 12.76 4.41 15.95
N ALA A 297 12.42 5.36 16.82
CA ALA A 297 11.92 6.67 16.43
C ALA A 297 12.95 7.47 15.62
N MET A 298 14.20 7.51 16.09
CA MET A 298 15.24 8.31 15.47
C MET A 298 15.73 7.70 14.14
N ALA A 299 15.82 6.37 14.05
CA ALA A 299 16.17 5.70 12.79
C ALA A 299 15.09 5.90 11.72
N GLN A 300 13.81 5.82 12.09
CA GLN A 300 12.70 6.15 11.19
C GLN A 300 12.77 7.59 10.70
N ARG A 301 13.02 8.54 11.62
CA ARG A 301 13.18 9.96 11.30
C ARG A 301 14.29 10.21 10.28
N ALA A 302 15.43 9.56 10.45
CA ALA A 302 16.56 9.63 9.52
C ALA A 302 16.13 9.23 8.11
N GLY A 303 15.46 8.09 7.95
CA GLY A 303 14.92 7.65 6.67
C GLY A 303 13.88 8.62 6.08
N PHE A 304 13.07 9.30 6.90
CA PHE A 304 12.14 10.31 6.41
C PHE A 304 12.82 11.62 5.98
N VAL A 305 13.93 12.01 6.61
CA VAL A 305 14.75 13.15 6.14
C VAL A 305 15.30 12.86 4.74
N ASP A 306 15.85 11.68 4.52
CA ASP A 306 16.37 11.29 3.21
C ASP A 306 15.25 11.10 2.18
N ARG A 307 14.10 10.56 2.58
CA ARG A 307 12.90 10.48 1.75
C ARG A 307 12.48 11.84 1.20
N ASP A 308 12.33 12.84 2.06
CA ASP A 308 11.88 14.19 1.66
C ASP A 308 12.86 14.82 0.66
N LYS A 309 14.15 14.57 0.84
CA LYS A 309 15.21 15.14 0.03
C LYS A 309 15.39 14.46 -1.33
N TYR A 310 15.27 13.15 -1.39
CA TYR A 310 15.73 12.37 -2.54
C TYR A 310 14.64 11.56 -3.25
N LEU A 311 13.56 11.15 -2.55
CA LEU A 311 12.62 10.20 -3.13
C LEU A 311 11.72 10.82 -4.19
N GLY A 312 11.73 10.26 -5.38
CA GLY A 312 10.90 10.63 -6.52
C GLY A 312 10.89 9.55 -7.59
N ASP A 313 10.18 9.81 -8.67
CA ASP A 313 10.15 8.93 -9.84
C ASP A 313 11.52 8.95 -10.56
N PRO A 314 12.21 7.80 -10.69
CA PRO A 314 13.54 7.72 -11.27
C PRO A 314 13.59 8.10 -12.76
N ASP A 315 12.47 8.08 -13.48
CA ASP A 315 12.39 8.57 -14.85
C ASP A 315 12.50 10.10 -14.94
N PHE A 316 12.33 10.82 -13.81
CA PHE A 316 12.30 12.28 -13.74
C PHE A 316 13.44 12.88 -12.91
N GLN A 317 14.11 12.08 -12.09
CA GLN A 317 15.24 12.53 -11.27
C GLN A 317 16.14 11.38 -10.84
N ASP A 318 17.37 11.70 -10.55
CA ASP A 318 18.33 10.75 -9.98
C ASP A 318 18.06 10.55 -8.47
N VAL A 319 17.88 9.28 -8.09
CA VAL A 319 17.73 8.88 -6.68
C VAL A 319 18.94 8.03 -6.30
N PRO A 320 19.80 8.46 -5.36
CA PRO A 320 21.07 7.78 -5.06
C PRO A 320 20.83 6.53 -4.17
N VAL A 321 20.12 5.52 -4.69
CA VAL A 321 19.67 4.34 -3.94
C VAL A 321 20.85 3.62 -3.27
N GLU A 322 21.92 3.32 -4.01
CA GLU A 322 23.10 2.61 -3.49
C GLU A 322 23.76 3.35 -2.32
N GLN A 323 23.83 4.69 -2.40
CA GLN A 323 24.37 5.51 -1.34
C GLN A 323 23.47 5.44 -0.08
N LEU A 324 22.15 5.62 -0.25
CA LEU A 324 21.20 5.66 0.87
C LEU A 324 21.12 4.34 1.63
N ILE A 325 21.22 3.20 0.94
CA ILE A 325 21.19 1.87 1.58
C ILE A 325 22.59 1.40 2.03
N SER A 326 23.64 2.21 1.88
CA SER A 326 24.99 1.81 2.26
C SER A 326 25.17 1.78 3.78
N LYS A 327 26.05 0.89 4.25
CA LYS A 327 26.42 0.85 5.68
C LYS A 327 27.17 2.12 6.12
N GLU A 328 27.90 2.78 5.21
CA GLU A 328 28.58 4.05 5.49
C GLU A 328 27.57 5.18 5.77
N HIS A 329 26.54 5.29 4.95
CA HIS A 329 25.46 6.27 5.15
C HIS A 329 24.73 6.02 6.48
N ALA A 330 24.40 4.76 6.75
CA ALA A 330 23.75 4.34 8.00
C ALA A 330 24.62 4.65 9.24
N ASN A 331 25.94 4.45 9.17
CA ASN A 331 26.87 4.81 10.25
C ASN A 331 26.82 6.31 10.55
N GLY A 332 26.80 7.15 9.50
CA GLY A 332 26.69 8.61 9.69
C GLY A 332 25.41 9.01 10.44
N TRP A 333 24.26 8.40 10.13
CA TRP A 333 23.03 8.62 10.88
C TRP A 333 23.11 8.06 12.31
N ALA A 334 23.65 6.85 12.49
CA ALA A 334 23.80 6.23 13.81
C ALA A 334 24.69 7.04 14.74
N GLU A 335 25.77 7.66 14.24
CA GLU A 335 26.62 8.59 15.03
C GLU A 335 25.85 9.82 15.51
N ARG A 336 25.04 10.44 14.65
CA ARG A 336 24.19 11.58 15.01
C ARG A 336 23.17 11.19 16.08
N ILE A 337 22.57 9.99 15.96
CA ILE A 337 21.61 9.47 16.96
C ILE A 337 22.29 9.19 18.30
N ARG A 338 23.50 8.60 18.32
CA ARG A 338 24.29 8.40 19.56
C ARG A 338 24.67 9.71 20.23
N ASN A 339 24.91 10.74 19.44
CA ASN A 339 25.20 12.10 19.94
C ASN A 339 23.93 12.86 20.35
N GLU A 340 22.77 12.21 20.36
CA GLU A 340 21.46 12.78 20.71
C GLU A 340 21.09 14.03 19.88
N GLU A 341 21.56 14.07 18.62
CA GLU A 341 21.22 15.15 17.72
C GLU A 341 19.74 15.07 17.33
N ILE A 342 18.99 16.16 17.53
CA ILE A 342 17.61 16.27 17.10
C ILE A 342 17.59 16.79 15.67
N PHE A 343 16.90 16.07 14.80
CA PHE A 343 16.63 16.45 13.42
C PHE A 343 15.15 16.22 13.10
N ASP A 344 14.57 17.18 12.41
CA ASP A 344 13.15 17.15 12.06
C ASP A 344 12.95 16.97 10.56
N VAL A 345 11.94 16.21 10.20
CA VAL A 345 11.40 16.17 8.85
C VAL A 345 10.46 17.36 8.68
N GLN A 346 10.58 18.09 7.58
CA GLN A 346 9.69 19.21 7.32
C GLN A 346 8.28 18.69 6.98
N GLY A 347 7.33 18.88 7.88
CA GLY A 347 5.94 18.50 7.69
C GLY A 347 5.15 18.52 8.99
N THR A 348 3.85 18.67 8.91
CA THR A 348 2.93 18.51 10.04
C THR A 348 2.38 17.09 10.02
N ALA A 349 2.55 16.33 11.10
CA ALA A 349 1.88 15.04 11.26
C ALA A 349 0.38 15.27 11.42
N ILE A 350 -0.40 14.97 10.38
CA ILE A 350 -1.86 14.88 10.47
C ILE A 350 -2.23 13.39 10.46
N PRO A 351 -3.19 12.95 11.28
CA PRO A 351 -3.65 11.57 11.27
C PRO A 351 -4.12 11.15 9.88
N GLU A 352 -3.46 10.14 9.33
CA GLU A 352 -3.78 9.59 8.03
C GLU A 352 -5.01 8.71 8.03
N SER A 353 -5.68 8.68 6.89
CA SER A 353 -6.69 7.69 6.61
C SER A 353 -6.06 6.32 6.26
N LYS A 354 -6.78 5.24 6.53
CA LYS A 354 -6.32 3.85 6.45
C LYS A 354 -6.47 3.25 5.04
N GLU A 355 -6.41 4.07 4.00
CA GLU A 355 -6.71 3.67 2.64
C GLU A 355 -5.51 3.00 1.99
N THR A 356 -5.70 1.83 1.53
CA THR A 356 -4.81 0.93 0.78
C THR A 356 -5.14 -0.49 1.23
N THR A 357 -4.85 -1.48 0.44
CA THR A 357 -4.96 -2.87 0.86
C THR A 357 -3.75 -3.69 0.43
N THR A 358 -3.65 -4.92 0.93
CA THR A 358 -2.45 -5.72 0.76
C THR A 358 -2.76 -7.21 0.73
N VAL A 359 -1.86 -7.97 0.09
CA VAL A 359 -1.84 -9.43 0.13
C VAL A 359 -0.41 -9.89 0.38
N SER A 360 -0.23 -10.83 1.31
CA SER A 360 1.02 -11.57 1.50
C SER A 360 0.73 -13.06 1.36
N ALA A 361 1.46 -13.74 0.49
CA ALA A 361 1.26 -15.16 0.19
C ALA A 361 2.57 -15.91 0.05
N MET A 362 2.56 -17.20 0.42
CA MET A 362 3.67 -18.14 0.23
C MET A 362 3.12 -19.57 0.09
N ASP A 363 3.74 -20.40 -0.73
CA ASP A 363 3.37 -21.81 -0.88
C ASP A 363 4.49 -22.77 -0.51
N SER A 364 4.15 -24.06 -0.44
CA SER A 364 5.10 -25.13 -0.10
C SER A 364 6.24 -25.30 -1.11
N ASP A 365 6.04 -24.91 -2.38
CA ASP A 365 7.07 -24.96 -3.40
C ASP A 365 8.10 -23.84 -3.24
N GLY A 366 7.79 -22.82 -2.43
CA GLY A 366 8.66 -21.67 -2.16
C GLY A 366 8.35 -20.43 -2.97
N ASN A 367 7.26 -20.41 -3.73
CA ASN A 367 6.80 -19.17 -4.33
C ASN A 367 6.30 -18.21 -3.25
N ALA A 368 6.59 -16.93 -3.45
CA ALA A 368 6.14 -15.88 -2.53
C ALA A 368 5.70 -14.64 -3.31
N MET A 369 4.67 -13.98 -2.80
CA MET A 369 4.17 -12.73 -3.38
C MET A 369 3.72 -11.77 -2.28
N ALA A 370 4.10 -10.50 -2.42
CA ALA A 370 3.64 -9.39 -1.61
C ALA A 370 3.07 -8.31 -2.53
N ILE A 371 1.81 -7.93 -2.31
CA ILE A 371 1.14 -6.86 -3.06
C ILE A 371 0.73 -5.76 -2.10
N THR A 372 0.95 -4.51 -2.47
CA THR A 372 0.30 -3.34 -1.88
C THR A 372 -0.35 -2.54 -2.99
N HIS A 373 -1.67 -2.39 -2.95
CA HIS A 373 -2.42 -1.70 -3.99
C HIS A 373 -3.51 -0.80 -3.40
N THR A 374 -3.89 0.26 -4.14
CA THR A 374 -4.65 1.36 -3.58
C THR A 374 -5.45 2.13 -4.62
N LEU A 375 -6.47 2.86 -4.13
CA LEU A 375 -7.09 3.97 -4.86
C LEU A 375 -6.52 5.34 -4.44
N GLY A 376 -5.74 5.41 -3.38
CA GLY A 376 -5.14 6.68 -2.91
C GLY A 376 -5.59 7.05 -1.51
N SER A 377 -6.26 8.20 -1.32
CA SER A 377 -6.62 8.71 -0.01
C SER A 377 -7.96 9.47 -0.02
N PRO A 378 -9.10 8.82 0.18
CA PRO A 378 -9.34 7.38 0.04
C PRO A 378 -9.45 6.95 -1.43
N CYS A 379 -10.15 7.71 -2.27
CA CYS A 379 -10.37 7.49 -3.70
C CYS A 379 -10.96 8.76 -4.33
N SER A 380 -11.07 8.80 -5.64
CA SER A 380 -11.62 9.97 -6.35
C SER A 380 -13.15 10.13 -6.24
N GLY A 381 -13.86 9.07 -5.88
CA GLY A 381 -15.32 9.02 -6.00
C GLY A 381 -15.83 8.90 -7.44
N VAL A 382 -14.94 8.84 -8.43
CA VAL A 382 -15.34 8.67 -9.83
C VAL A 382 -15.72 7.21 -10.08
N VAL A 383 -16.96 7.02 -10.51
CA VAL A 383 -17.48 5.76 -11.05
C VAL A 383 -18.06 6.08 -12.42
N VAL A 384 -17.59 5.39 -13.45
CA VAL A 384 -18.14 5.50 -14.80
C VAL A 384 -19.41 4.64 -14.87
N GLU A 385 -20.50 5.22 -15.39
CA GLU A 385 -21.78 4.51 -15.44
C GLU A 385 -21.67 3.21 -16.27
N GLY A 386 -22.21 2.13 -15.71
CA GLY A 386 -22.16 0.79 -16.30
C GLY A 386 -20.88 0.02 -16.01
N LEU A 387 -19.82 0.62 -15.48
CA LEU A 387 -18.58 -0.07 -15.12
C LEU A 387 -18.51 -0.49 -13.64
N GLY A 388 -19.13 0.25 -12.74
CA GLY A 388 -19.38 -0.14 -11.34
C GLY A 388 -18.19 -0.16 -10.40
N PHE A 389 -16.99 0.31 -10.80
CA PHE A 389 -15.81 0.41 -9.94
C PHE A 389 -15.36 1.87 -9.74
N ILE A 390 -14.63 2.14 -8.66
CA ILE A 390 -14.11 3.47 -8.34
C ILE A 390 -12.70 3.65 -8.87
N PHE A 391 -12.38 4.86 -9.36
CA PHE A 391 -11.03 5.26 -9.74
C PHE A 391 -10.23 5.82 -8.57
N ASN A 392 -8.90 5.72 -8.71
CA ASN A 392 -7.93 6.28 -7.80
C ASN A 392 -7.96 7.82 -7.76
N ASN A 393 -7.33 8.40 -6.71
CA ASN A 393 -7.06 9.84 -6.60
C ASN A 393 -5.57 10.13 -6.37
N SER A 394 -4.70 9.40 -7.05
CA SER A 394 -3.26 9.49 -6.84
C SER A 394 -2.65 10.84 -7.22
N MET A 395 -3.36 11.70 -7.96
CA MET A 395 -2.96 13.08 -8.19
C MET A 395 -2.83 13.90 -6.89
N HIS A 396 -3.56 13.52 -5.83
CA HIS A 396 -3.57 14.20 -4.55
C HIS A 396 -2.20 14.27 -3.85
N VAL A 397 -1.31 13.32 -4.14
CA VAL A 397 0.00 13.22 -3.47
C VAL A 397 1.08 14.09 -4.11
N PHE A 398 0.89 14.54 -5.35
CA PHE A 398 1.89 15.38 -6.01
C PHE A 398 2.04 16.75 -5.33
N GLN A 399 3.28 17.25 -5.29
CA GLN A 399 3.55 18.64 -4.93
C GLN A 399 3.01 19.58 -6.00
N PRO A 400 2.21 20.60 -5.62
CA PRO A 400 1.62 21.56 -6.57
C PRO A 400 2.61 22.63 -7.05
N TYR A 401 3.84 22.58 -6.57
CA TYR A 401 4.92 23.50 -6.92
C TYR A 401 6.04 22.74 -7.62
N THR A 402 6.75 23.40 -8.52
CA THR A 402 7.95 22.87 -9.16
C THR A 402 9.18 22.87 -8.26
N GLY A 403 10.17 22.00 -8.55
CA GLY A 403 11.45 21.98 -7.83
C GLY A 403 11.56 21.00 -6.68
N HIS A 404 10.51 20.25 -6.35
CA HIS A 404 10.55 19.16 -5.40
C HIS A 404 10.62 17.80 -6.14
N PRO A 405 11.28 16.77 -5.58
CA PRO A 405 11.32 15.43 -6.17
C PRO A 405 9.94 14.88 -6.57
N ASN A 406 8.91 15.16 -5.80
CA ASN A 406 7.53 14.75 -6.04
C ASN A 406 6.66 15.82 -6.73
N SER A 407 7.26 16.84 -7.38
CA SER A 407 6.49 17.82 -8.16
C SER A 407 5.72 17.15 -9.30
N LEU A 408 4.51 17.64 -9.57
CA LEU A 408 3.67 17.15 -10.66
C LEU A 408 4.37 17.31 -12.01
N ALA A 409 4.32 16.26 -12.84
CA ALA A 409 4.73 16.31 -14.24
C ALA A 409 3.92 15.29 -15.07
N PRO A 410 3.67 15.53 -16.37
CA PRO A 410 2.99 14.59 -17.25
C PRO A 410 3.67 13.22 -17.28
N GLY A 411 2.91 12.14 -17.13
CA GLY A 411 3.42 10.76 -17.16
C GLY A 411 4.21 10.31 -15.92
N LYS A 412 4.38 11.16 -14.92
CA LYS A 412 5.14 10.89 -13.70
C LYS A 412 4.34 10.07 -12.70
N SER A 413 5.01 9.18 -11.99
CA SER A 413 4.50 8.50 -10.80
C SER A 413 4.78 9.31 -9.54
N ARG A 414 3.83 9.32 -8.59
CA ARG A 414 4.01 10.00 -7.31
C ARG A 414 4.83 9.17 -6.34
N THR A 415 5.45 9.78 -5.34
CA THR A 415 6.05 9.07 -4.21
C THR A 415 5.01 8.29 -3.41
N THR A 416 5.43 7.20 -2.79
CA THR A 416 4.53 6.36 -2.00
C THR A 416 5.23 5.67 -0.83
N GLY A 417 4.51 5.44 0.27
CA GLY A 417 4.96 4.61 1.39
C GLY A 417 4.85 3.10 1.12
N MET A 418 4.27 2.67 -0.02
CA MET A 418 4.13 1.26 -0.34
C MET A 418 5.50 0.58 -0.40
N SER A 419 5.65 -0.48 0.40
CA SER A 419 6.90 -1.19 0.61
C SER A 419 6.66 -2.67 0.88
N PRO A 420 6.01 -3.40 -0.08
CA PRO A 420 5.94 -4.85 0.06
C PRO A 420 7.35 -5.39 0.15
N THR A 421 7.62 -6.28 1.10
CA THR A 421 8.97 -6.76 1.40
C THR A 421 8.99 -8.27 1.48
N ILE A 422 9.99 -8.89 0.84
CA ILE A 422 10.30 -10.31 0.96
C ILE A 422 11.68 -10.44 1.63
N VAL A 423 11.74 -11.17 2.74
CA VAL A 423 12.97 -11.48 3.47
C VAL A 423 13.40 -12.87 3.07
N LEU A 424 14.66 -13.00 2.66
CA LEU A 424 15.27 -14.27 2.30
C LEU A 424 16.30 -14.69 3.34
N GLN A 425 16.38 -16.01 3.57
CA GLN A 425 17.50 -16.66 4.23
C GLN A 425 17.95 -17.82 3.34
N ASP A 426 19.25 -17.92 3.07
CA ASP A 426 19.82 -18.91 2.15
C ASP A 426 19.10 -18.95 0.79
N ASN A 427 18.80 -17.77 0.23
CA ASN A 427 18.06 -17.58 -1.03
C ASN A 427 16.63 -18.15 -1.03
N LYS A 428 16.00 -18.33 0.13
CA LYS A 428 14.62 -18.80 0.23
C LYS A 428 13.76 -17.78 0.99
N PRO A 429 12.53 -17.49 0.54
CA PRO A 429 11.61 -16.66 1.29
C PRO A 429 11.32 -17.26 2.67
N VAL A 430 11.57 -16.48 3.73
CA VAL A 430 11.28 -16.85 5.12
C VAL A 430 10.25 -15.92 5.76
N PHE A 431 10.15 -14.68 5.28
CA PHE A 431 9.14 -13.74 5.76
C PHE A 431 8.69 -12.83 4.61
N VAL A 432 7.39 -12.70 4.44
CA VAL A 432 6.76 -11.83 3.44
C VAL A 432 5.83 -10.89 4.17
N THR A 433 5.97 -9.60 3.95
CA THR A 433 5.16 -8.60 4.64
C THR A 433 4.72 -7.48 3.71
N SER A 434 3.51 -7.02 3.93
CA SER A 434 2.94 -5.87 3.26
C SER A 434 1.87 -5.22 4.17
N ALA A 435 1.57 -3.96 3.92
CA ALA A 435 0.67 -3.21 4.78
C ALA A 435 -0.06 -2.09 4.04
N PRO A 436 -1.30 -1.71 4.41
CA PRO A 436 -1.94 -0.44 4.11
C PRO A 436 -1.57 0.63 5.15
N GLY A 437 -1.74 1.92 4.84
CA GLY A 437 -1.59 3.01 5.81
C GLY A 437 -0.67 4.16 5.38
N ALA A 438 -0.65 4.51 4.09
CA ALA A 438 0.15 5.58 3.49
C ALA A 438 1.65 5.48 3.87
N VAL A 439 2.27 6.50 4.48
CA VAL A 439 3.69 6.45 4.88
C VAL A 439 3.94 5.50 6.06
N LYS A 440 2.91 5.21 6.87
CA LYS A 440 3.00 4.23 7.97
C LYS A 440 3.12 2.78 7.49
N ILE A 441 2.88 2.52 6.22
CA ILE A 441 3.20 1.24 5.57
C ILE A 441 4.67 0.87 5.81
N LEU A 442 5.55 1.83 5.53
CA LEU A 442 6.99 1.70 5.72
C LEU A 442 7.33 1.32 7.16
N THR A 443 6.88 2.11 8.13
CA THR A 443 7.21 1.89 9.54
C THR A 443 6.52 0.66 10.12
N GLY A 444 5.32 0.33 9.65
CA GLY A 444 4.62 -0.90 10.02
C GLY A 444 5.40 -2.15 9.58
N ASN A 445 5.79 -2.22 8.31
CA ASN A 445 6.61 -3.31 7.78
C ASN A 445 7.98 -3.38 8.47
N LEU A 446 8.64 -2.23 8.68
CA LEU A 446 9.90 -2.15 9.42
C LEU A 446 9.78 -2.75 10.82
N ASN A 447 8.77 -2.34 11.61
CA ASN A 447 8.54 -2.88 12.95
C ASN A 447 8.34 -4.40 12.91
N ALA A 448 7.55 -4.93 11.96
CA ALA A 448 7.31 -6.36 11.83
C ALA A 448 8.59 -7.14 11.45
N ILE A 449 9.43 -6.61 10.57
CA ILE A 449 10.70 -7.21 10.18
C ILE A 449 11.67 -7.24 11.38
N VAL A 450 11.81 -6.13 12.11
CA VAL A 450 12.61 -6.06 13.34
C VAL A 450 12.12 -7.08 14.38
N ASN A 451 10.80 -7.14 14.59
CA ASN A 451 10.21 -8.08 15.55
C ASN A 451 10.48 -9.54 15.16
N PHE A 452 10.41 -9.86 13.87
CA PHE A 452 10.70 -11.21 13.37
C PHE A 452 12.20 -11.56 13.50
N ILE A 453 13.10 -10.67 13.05
CA ILE A 453 14.54 -10.96 12.97
C ILE A 453 15.24 -10.78 14.32
N ASP A 454 15.09 -9.62 14.99
CA ASP A 454 15.87 -9.31 16.21
C ASP A 454 15.29 -9.97 17.46
N TYR A 455 13.96 -10.18 17.50
CA TYR A 455 13.27 -10.71 18.68
C TYR A 455 12.67 -12.10 18.48
N GLY A 456 12.86 -12.71 17.31
CA GLY A 456 12.43 -14.11 17.03
C GLY A 456 10.91 -14.32 17.13
N MET A 457 10.12 -13.29 16.91
CA MET A 457 8.67 -13.37 17.00
C MET A 457 8.09 -14.15 15.80
N THR A 458 7.06 -14.94 16.05
CA THR A 458 6.24 -15.53 14.97
C THR A 458 5.57 -14.45 14.12
N SER A 459 5.09 -14.78 12.92
CA SER A 459 4.38 -13.81 12.06
C SER A 459 3.20 -13.14 12.78
N THR A 460 2.43 -13.90 13.59
CA THR A 460 1.32 -13.36 14.39
C THR A 460 1.80 -12.41 15.49
N GLU A 461 2.84 -12.77 16.24
CA GLU A 461 3.43 -11.92 17.27
C GLU A 461 4.03 -10.66 16.66
N ALA A 462 4.79 -10.78 15.57
CA ALA A 462 5.46 -9.67 14.90
C ALA A 462 4.48 -8.59 14.42
N VAL A 463 3.34 -8.98 13.84
CA VAL A 463 2.33 -8.03 13.38
C VAL A 463 1.44 -7.51 14.51
N SER A 464 1.32 -8.25 15.62
CA SER A 464 0.49 -7.87 16.78
C SER A 464 1.22 -6.98 17.78
N ALA A 465 2.56 -6.98 17.78
CA ALA A 465 3.39 -6.24 18.72
C ALA A 465 3.10 -4.72 18.67
N PRO A 466 3.25 -4.00 19.80
CA PRO A 466 3.07 -2.55 19.82
C PRO A 466 4.11 -1.85 18.94
N ARG A 467 3.73 -0.70 18.36
CA ARG A 467 4.51 0.04 17.37
C ARG A 467 4.81 1.46 17.77
N ILE A 468 5.85 1.98 17.14
CA ILE A 468 6.22 3.40 17.12
C ILE A 468 6.26 3.86 15.66
N HIS A 469 5.84 5.12 15.45
CA HIS A 469 5.96 5.81 14.18
C HIS A 469 6.53 7.22 14.39
N SER A 470 7.52 7.60 13.59
CA SER A 470 8.15 8.92 13.66
C SER A 470 8.52 9.42 12.26
N GLU A 471 7.71 10.32 11.71
CA GLU A 471 7.92 10.90 10.36
C GLU A 471 8.13 12.42 10.37
N GLY A 472 7.92 13.08 11.50
CA GLY A 472 7.93 14.54 11.58
C GLY A 472 8.28 15.03 12.98
N VAL A 473 7.56 16.05 13.45
CA VAL A 473 7.77 16.65 14.77
C VAL A 473 7.44 15.68 15.90
N TRP A 474 6.41 14.85 15.69
CA TRP A 474 5.88 13.96 16.71
C TRP A 474 6.42 12.55 16.57
N VAL A 475 6.56 11.87 17.71
CA VAL A 475 6.70 10.42 17.81
C VAL A 475 5.35 9.86 18.26
N ASP A 476 4.70 9.12 17.39
CA ASP A 476 3.47 8.41 17.72
C ASP A 476 3.82 7.11 18.45
N VAL A 477 3.29 6.96 19.65
CA VAL A 477 3.57 5.82 20.55
C VAL A 477 2.28 5.04 20.79
N GLU A 478 2.26 3.76 20.43
CA GLU A 478 1.10 2.92 20.70
C GLU A 478 0.94 2.68 22.20
N THR A 479 -0.30 2.83 22.71
CA THR A 479 -0.61 2.85 24.15
C THR A 479 -0.27 1.56 24.90
N ARG A 480 0.06 0.47 24.18
CA ARG A 480 0.54 -0.80 24.76
C ARG A 480 2.03 -0.82 25.12
N LEU A 481 2.79 0.21 24.70
CA LEU A 481 4.15 0.41 25.17
C LEU A 481 4.13 0.95 26.60
N TYR A 482 5.24 0.76 27.32
CA TYR A 482 5.35 1.21 28.70
C TYR A 482 5.21 2.73 28.81
N TYR A 483 4.58 3.21 29.88
CA TYR A 483 4.38 4.65 30.08
C TYR A 483 5.71 5.43 30.18
N GLN A 484 6.78 4.81 30.67
CA GLN A 484 8.12 5.41 30.74
C GLN A 484 8.69 5.76 29.34
N VAL A 485 8.16 5.19 28.28
CA VAL A 485 8.57 5.53 26.91
C VAL A 485 8.32 7.00 26.61
N HIS A 486 7.16 7.52 27.00
CA HIS A 486 6.84 8.94 26.80
C HIS A 486 7.80 9.85 27.55
N ASP A 487 7.96 9.65 28.86
CA ASP A 487 8.83 10.45 29.70
C ASP A 487 10.27 10.45 29.16
N TYR A 488 10.78 9.27 28.79
CA TYR A 488 12.14 9.13 28.25
C TYR A 488 12.32 9.84 26.90
N LEU A 489 11.36 9.71 25.98
CA LEU A 489 11.44 10.40 24.69
C LEU A 489 11.38 11.92 24.85
N GLU A 490 10.56 12.42 25.76
CA GLU A 490 10.47 13.85 26.09
C GLU A 490 11.74 14.38 26.76
N GLU A 491 12.36 13.61 27.65
CA GLU A 491 13.68 13.93 28.22
C GLU A 491 14.78 14.02 27.14
N LYS A 492 14.66 13.23 26.06
CA LYS A 492 15.53 13.30 24.88
C LYS A 492 15.15 14.43 23.89
N GLY A 493 14.18 15.28 24.22
CA GLY A 493 13.75 16.42 23.42
C GLY A 493 12.79 16.10 22.30
N LEU A 494 12.19 14.91 22.29
CA LEU A 494 11.19 14.50 21.30
C LEU A 494 9.78 14.81 21.82
N GLN A 495 8.90 15.27 20.92
CA GLN A 495 7.48 15.43 21.25
C GLN A 495 6.76 14.11 21.00
N THR A 496 5.87 13.69 21.92
CA THR A 496 5.17 12.41 21.81
C THR A 496 3.67 12.57 21.65
N LEU A 497 3.07 11.66 20.88
CA LEU A 497 1.62 11.48 20.78
C LEU A 497 1.27 10.05 21.19
N LYS A 498 0.36 9.91 22.13
CA LYS A 498 -0.14 8.61 22.58
C LYS A 498 -1.37 8.22 21.79
N SER A 499 -1.42 6.99 21.30
CA SER A 499 -2.65 6.47 20.68
C SER A 499 -3.79 6.35 21.71
N GLU A 500 -5.01 6.61 21.25
CA GLU A 500 -6.20 6.52 22.10
C GLU A 500 -6.65 5.07 22.36
N LYS A 501 -6.29 4.15 21.47
CA LYS A 501 -6.73 2.75 21.45
C LYS A 501 -5.56 1.78 21.56
N SER A 502 -5.76 0.69 22.28
CA SER A 502 -4.96 -0.53 22.10
C SER A 502 -5.26 -1.09 20.71
N TYR A 503 -4.25 -1.55 20.00
CA TYR A 503 -4.39 -1.98 18.61
C TYR A 503 -4.98 -0.87 17.72
N ASP A 504 -4.37 0.31 17.76
CA ASP A 504 -4.82 1.44 16.98
C ASP A 504 -4.45 1.25 15.50
N PRO A 505 -5.45 1.20 14.60
CA PRO A 505 -5.21 1.09 13.16
C PRO A 505 -4.39 2.24 12.56
N PHE A 506 -4.20 3.33 13.29
CA PHE A 506 -3.29 4.42 12.93
C PHE A 506 -1.87 3.92 12.62
N PHE A 507 -1.39 2.86 13.31
CA PHE A 507 -0.05 2.30 13.11
C PHE A 507 0.05 1.31 11.94
N SER A 508 -0.81 1.43 10.93
CA SER A 508 -0.87 0.51 9.79
C SER A 508 -1.49 -0.87 10.15
N LEU A 509 -1.85 -1.64 9.13
CA LEU A 509 -2.39 -3.00 9.27
C LEU A 509 -1.43 -3.98 8.59
N VAL A 510 -0.42 -4.44 9.29
CA VAL A 510 0.61 -5.31 8.71
C VAL A 510 0.11 -6.74 8.56
N HIS A 511 0.25 -7.30 7.38
CA HIS A 511 -0.10 -8.69 7.08
C HIS A 511 1.15 -9.43 6.65
N ALA A 512 1.46 -10.51 7.34
CA ALA A 512 2.70 -11.24 7.10
C ALA A 512 2.47 -12.75 6.99
N VAL A 513 3.30 -13.39 6.20
CA VAL A 513 3.42 -14.85 6.17
C VAL A 513 4.88 -15.21 6.43
N SER A 514 5.12 -16.32 7.10
CA SER A 514 6.47 -16.82 7.39
C SER A 514 6.61 -18.29 7.08
N ARG A 515 7.86 -18.70 6.83
CA ARG A 515 8.29 -20.08 6.73
C ARG A 515 9.32 -20.31 7.82
N ASP A 516 9.12 -21.31 8.64
CA ASP A 516 10.14 -21.80 9.54
C ASP A 516 11.25 -22.49 8.72
N PRO A 517 12.50 -22.03 8.82
CA PRO A 517 13.58 -22.54 7.97
C PRO A 517 13.98 -23.99 8.29
N GLU A 518 13.71 -24.48 9.50
CA GLU A 518 14.07 -25.84 9.94
C GLU A 518 12.97 -26.85 9.60
N THR A 519 11.71 -26.51 9.85
CA THR A 519 10.56 -27.40 9.69
C THR A 519 9.82 -27.20 8.37
N ASN A 520 10.08 -26.12 7.65
CA ASN A 520 9.34 -25.65 6.47
C ASN A 520 7.83 -25.38 6.74
N VAL A 521 7.41 -25.29 7.98
CA VAL A 521 6.03 -24.95 8.34
C VAL A 521 5.75 -23.51 7.93
N LEU A 522 4.65 -23.32 7.19
CA LEU A 522 4.13 -22.01 6.82
C LEU A 522 3.19 -21.50 7.92
N SER A 523 3.21 -20.20 8.19
CA SER A 523 2.27 -19.56 9.12
C SER A 523 1.91 -18.15 8.69
N GLY A 524 0.70 -17.72 9.03
CA GLY A 524 0.16 -16.40 8.72
C GLY A 524 -0.05 -15.54 9.96
N GLY A 525 0.12 -14.23 9.83
CA GLY A 525 -0.18 -13.24 10.83
C GLY A 525 -1.05 -12.12 10.25
N ALA A 526 -2.33 -12.06 10.66
CA ALA A 526 -3.21 -10.95 10.37
C ALA A 526 -3.16 -9.94 11.50
N ASP A 527 -3.05 -8.66 11.18
CA ASP A 527 -2.96 -7.59 12.17
C ASP A 527 -4.27 -7.42 12.95
N PRO A 528 -4.26 -7.54 14.28
CA PRO A 528 -5.44 -7.38 15.10
C PRO A 528 -5.96 -5.93 15.20
N ARG A 529 -5.25 -4.96 14.60
CA ARG A 529 -5.72 -3.57 14.48
C ARG A 529 -6.83 -3.40 13.45
N GLY A 530 -7.05 -4.41 12.61
CA GLY A 530 -8.11 -4.51 11.62
C GLY A 530 -8.82 -5.85 11.67
N ARG A 531 -9.69 -6.13 10.70
CA ARG A 531 -10.43 -7.38 10.58
C ARG A 531 -9.74 -8.47 9.74
N GLY A 532 -8.45 -8.34 9.51
CA GLY A 532 -7.70 -9.23 8.63
C GLY A 532 -7.94 -10.72 8.88
N GLY A 533 -7.87 -11.48 7.82
CA GLY A 533 -7.97 -12.93 7.84
C GLY A 533 -6.73 -13.58 7.23
N TRP A 534 -6.46 -14.81 7.63
CA TRP A 534 -5.47 -15.64 6.98
C TRP A 534 -6.03 -17.05 6.78
N ILE A 535 -5.47 -17.74 5.82
CA ILE A 535 -5.81 -19.13 5.56
C ILE A 535 -4.57 -19.93 5.24
N GLU A 536 -4.55 -21.15 5.72
CA GLU A 536 -3.61 -22.20 5.37
C GLU A 536 -4.37 -23.30 4.63
N VAL A 537 -3.83 -23.73 3.50
CA VAL A 537 -4.27 -24.91 2.77
C VAL A 537 -3.15 -25.95 2.89
N GLN A 538 -3.48 -27.14 3.39
CA GLN A 538 -2.55 -28.25 3.58
C GLN A 538 -2.47 -29.15 2.36
#